data_10adf6e459d103a704335732c2095bdd
#
_entry.id   10adf6e459d103a704335732c2095bdd
#
_cell.length_a   1.000
_cell.length_b   1.000
_cell.length_c   1.000
_cell.angle_alpha   90.00
_cell.angle_beta   90.00
_cell.angle_gamma   90.00
#
_symmetry.space_group_name_H-M   'P 1'
#
loop_
_entity.id
_entity.type
_entity.pdbx_description
1 polymer ?
#
loop_
_entity_poly.entity_id
_entity_poly.type
_entity_poly.pdbx_seq_one_letter_code
_entity_poly.pdbx_strand_id
1 'polypeptide(L)'
;MPQANIAANIGTITIEYETMGEATNPAILLIQGFGAQLINWPDRFCQLLVDQGFYVIRFDNRDCGLSTKLDGVVVDPNAVFAAALTSQEIPPVPYTLSDLAQDAVELLNHLGLETAHVLGASMGGMIAQTLV
;
A
#
# COMPACT_ATOMS: atom_id res chain seq x y z
N MET A 1 7.18 0.30 15.44
CA MET A 1 7.07 0.92 14.11
C MET A 1 6.00 2.00 14.12
N PRO A 2 6.21 3.11 13.43
CA PRO A 2 5.25 4.19 13.40
C PRO A 2 3.96 3.81 12.66
N GLN A 3 2.91 4.53 12.99
CA GLN A 3 1.59 4.36 12.39
C GLN A 3 1.05 5.69 11.92
N ALA A 4 0.40 5.69 10.77
CA ALA A 4 -0.29 6.85 10.21
C ALA A 4 -1.79 6.64 10.26
N ASN A 5 -2.51 7.61 10.81
CA ASN A 5 -3.97 7.65 10.69
C ASN A 5 -4.30 8.40 9.42
N ILE A 6 -4.93 7.73 8.47
CA ILE A 6 -5.24 8.30 7.15
C ILE A 6 -6.74 8.27 6.89
N ALA A 7 -7.20 9.20 6.06
CA ALA A 7 -8.57 9.19 5.55
C ALA A 7 -8.69 8.15 4.43
N ALA A 8 -9.68 7.27 4.54
CA ALA A 8 -9.93 6.21 3.57
C ALA A 8 -11.42 6.21 3.17
N ASN A 9 -11.77 5.42 2.17
CA ASN A 9 -13.16 5.30 1.70
C ASN A 9 -14.15 4.82 2.78
N ILE A 10 -13.64 4.14 3.82
CA ILE A 10 -14.43 3.61 4.93
C ILE A 10 -14.31 4.44 6.22
N GLY A 11 -13.67 5.60 6.16
CA GLY A 11 -13.36 6.44 7.32
C GLY A 11 -11.87 6.43 7.63
N THR A 12 -11.49 6.79 8.85
CA THR A 12 -10.09 6.79 9.26
C THR A 12 -9.59 5.38 9.49
N ILE A 13 -8.46 5.03 8.88
CA ILE A 13 -7.76 3.77 9.12
C ILE A 13 -6.33 4.06 9.54
N THR A 14 -5.68 3.06 10.11
CA THR A 14 -4.28 3.13 10.54
C THR A 14 -3.41 2.31 9.60
N ILE A 15 -2.34 2.91 9.09
CA ILE A 15 -1.34 2.26 8.25
C ILE A 15 -0.04 2.15 9.03
N GLU A 16 0.44 0.93 9.19
CA GLU A 16 1.77 0.65 9.74
C GLU A 16 2.82 0.92 8.67
N TYR A 17 3.84 1.71 8.99
CA TYR A 17 4.89 2.03 8.03
C TYR A 17 6.24 2.13 8.73
N GLU A 18 7.30 2.14 7.92
CA GLU A 18 8.67 2.32 8.38
C GLU A 18 9.43 3.15 7.37
N THR A 19 10.30 4.01 7.85
CA THR A 19 11.15 4.86 7.00
C THR A 19 12.62 4.60 7.30
N MET A 20 13.46 4.72 6.27
CA MET A 20 14.91 4.58 6.37
C MET A 20 15.58 5.66 5.55
N GLY A 21 16.69 6.21 6.05
CA GLY A 21 17.47 7.24 5.37
C GLY A 21 17.06 8.64 5.78
N GLU A 22 17.60 9.62 5.06
CA GLU A 22 17.38 11.03 5.36
C GLU A 22 16.09 11.55 4.71
N ALA A 23 15.22 12.15 5.52
CA ALA A 23 13.92 12.66 5.05
C ALA A 23 14.03 13.78 4.00
N THR A 24 15.20 14.39 3.88
CA THR A 24 15.47 15.43 2.86
C THR A 24 15.88 14.87 1.50
N ASN A 25 16.17 13.57 1.43
CA ASN A 25 16.50 12.91 0.17
C ASN A 25 15.24 12.58 -0.63
N PRO A 26 15.38 12.34 -1.95
CA PRO A 26 14.23 11.90 -2.75
C PRO A 26 13.60 10.64 -2.17
N ALA A 27 12.27 10.67 -2.03
CA ALA A 27 11.53 9.56 -1.45
C ALA A 27 11.29 8.44 -2.48
N ILE A 28 11.33 7.19 -1.99
CA ILE A 28 10.86 6.03 -2.74
C ILE A 28 9.89 5.23 -1.88
N LEU A 29 8.69 5.03 -2.39
CA LEU A 29 7.63 4.28 -1.73
C LEU A 29 7.62 2.84 -2.26
N LEU A 30 7.75 1.88 -1.38
CA LEU A 30 7.76 0.46 -1.70
C LEU A 30 6.39 -0.14 -1.38
N ILE A 31 5.71 -0.68 -2.39
CA ILE A 31 4.35 -1.21 -2.26
C ILE A 31 4.38 -2.73 -2.43
N GLN A 32 3.95 -3.45 -1.40
CA GLN A 32 3.87 -4.91 -1.42
C GLN A 32 2.62 -5.42 -2.14
N GLY A 33 2.67 -6.69 -2.54
CA GLY A 33 1.59 -7.40 -3.16
C GLY A 33 0.57 -7.97 -2.17
N PHE A 34 -0.32 -8.79 -2.68
CA PHE A 34 -1.40 -9.41 -1.92
C PHE A 34 -0.85 -10.26 -0.78
N GLY A 35 -1.34 -9.99 0.43
CA GLY A 35 -0.98 -10.75 1.62
C GLY A 35 0.42 -10.53 2.15
N ALA A 36 1.24 -9.73 1.50
CA ALA A 36 2.61 -9.47 1.94
C ALA A 36 2.68 -8.27 2.88
N GLN A 37 3.65 -8.31 3.77
CA GLN A 37 3.88 -7.26 4.77
C GLN A 37 5.10 -6.42 4.42
N LEU A 38 5.25 -5.25 5.07
CA LEU A 38 6.39 -4.36 4.85
C LEU A 38 7.73 -5.05 5.10
N ILE A 39 7.78 -5.98 6.04
CA ILE A 39 8.99 -6.74 6.37
C ILE A 39 9.42 -7.70 5.24
N ASN A 40 8.55 -7.96 4.27
CA ASN A 40 8.91 -8.76 3.10
C ASN A 40 9.79 -7.99 2.11
N TRP A 41 9.89 -6.64 2.24
CA TRP A 41 10.98 -5.89 1.64
C TRP A 41 12.22 -6.09 2.52
N PRO A 42 13.25 -6.82 2.06
CA PRO A 42 14.41 -7.10 2.91
C PRO A 42 15.12 -5.83 3.38
N ASP A 43 15.54 -5.81 4.63
CA ASP A 43 16.27 -4.66 5.18
C ASP A 43 17.50 -4.30 4.35
N ARG A 44 18.21 -5.31 3.85
CA ARG A 44 19.37 -5.09 2.98
C ARG A 44 18.99 -4.38 1.68
N PHE A 45 17.87 -4.75 1.07
CA PHE A 45 17.38 -4.08 -0.13
C PHE A 45 17.08 -2.61 0.14
N CYS A 46 16.37 -2.34 1.24
CA CYS A 46 16.06 -0.98 1.67
C CYS A 46 17.34 -0.19 1.94
N GLN A 47 18.30 -0.80 2.62
CA GLN A 47 19.58 -0.14 2.92
C GLN A 47 20.37 0.19 1.65
N LEU A 48 20.34 -0.67 0.64
CA LEU A 48 20.96 -0.38 -0.65
C LEU A 48 20.36 0.85 -1.31
N LEU A 49 19.03 1.03 -1.21
CA LEU A 49 18.37 2.23 -1.71
C LEU A 49 18.77 3.47 -0.90
N VAL A 50 18.86 3.35 0.41
CA VAL A 50 19.35 4.43 1.28
C VAL A 50 20.77 4.83 0.87
N ASP A 51 21.64 3.85 0.61
CA ASP A 51 23.03 4.08 0.19
C ASP A 51 23.13 4.78 -1.15
N GLN A 52 22.09 4.64 -1.99
CA GLN A 52 21.98 5.37 -3.28
C GLN A 52 21.39 6.77 -3.12
N GLY A 53 21.10 7.21 -1.92
CA GLY A 53 20.60 8.55 -1.64
C GLY A 53 19.08 8.68 -1.61
N PHE A 54 18.35 7.60 -1.34
CA PHE A 54 16.89 7.63 -1.22
C PHE A 54 16.43 7.66 0.24
N TYR A 55 15.29 8.32 0.44
CA TYR A 55 14.50 8.18 1.65
C TYR A 55 13.47 7.07 1.38
N VAL A 56 13.63 5.93 2.04
CA VAL A 56 12.85 4.72 1.76
C VAL A 56 11.66 4.62 2.70
N ILE A 57 10.48 4.38 2.13
CA ILE A 57 9.23 4.18 2.88
C ILE A 57 8.68 2.82 2.48
N ARG A 58 8.45 1.95 3.46
CA ARG A 58 7.73 0.69 3.27
C ARG A 58 6.56 0.62 4.25
N PHE A 59 5.47 -0.02 3.85
CA PHE A 59 4.25 -0.04 4.66
C PHE A 59 3.44 -1.31 4.43
N ASP A 60 2.57 -1.60 5.38
CA ASP A 60 1.55 -2.65 5.25
C ASP A 60 0.30 -2.03 4.62
N ASN A 61 -0.17 -2.60 3.52
CA ASN A 61 -1.47 -2.22 2.95
C ASN A 61 -2.58 -2.45 3.97
N ARG A 62 -3.73 -1.77 3.79
CA ARG A 62 -4.89 -2.08 4.64
C ARG A 62 -5.17 -3.58 4.58
N ASP A 63 -5.70 -4.12 5.66
CA ASP A 63 -6.02 -5.55 5.82
C ASP A 63 -4.79 -6.47 5.81
N CYS A 64 -3.59 -5.92 5.89
CA CYS A 64 -2.32 -6.64 5.92
C CYS A 64 -1.49 -6.25 7.14
N GLY A 65 -0.67 -7.18 7.61
CA GLY A 65 0.30 -6.92 8.68
C GLY A 65 -0.30 -6.26 9.91
N LEU A 66 0.26 -5.12 10.30
CA LEU A 66 -0.18 -4.34 11.47
C LEU A 66 -1.06 -3.15 11.11
N SER A 67 -1.39 -2.97 9.83
CA SER A 67 -2.39 -1.98 9.41
C SER A 67 -3.80 -2.43 9.75
N THR A 68 -4.77 -1.50 9.67
CA THR A 68 -6.18 -1.81 9.98
C THR A 68 -6.67 -3.03 9.22
N LYS A 69 -7.30 -3.96 9.94
CA LYS A 69 -7.90 -5.16 9.39
C LYS A 69 -9.38 -4.96 9.15
N LEU A 70 -9.89 -5.62 8.11
CA LEU A 70 -11.33 -5.64 7.81
C LEU A 70 -11.97 -6.89 8.42
N ASP A 71 -11.91 -6.98 9.74
CA ASP A 71 -12.45 -8.13 10.48
C ASP A 71 -13.96 -8.25 10.26
N GLY A 72 -14.43 -9.46 10.04
CA GLY A 72 -15.84 -9.75 9.83
C GLY A 72 -16.35 -9.45 8.42
N VAL A 73 -15.53 -8.89 7.55
CA VAL A 73 -15.88 -8.68 6.14
C VAL A 73 -15.61 -9.98 5.38
N VAL A 74 -16.67 -10.53 4.78
CA VAL A 74 -16.59 -11.78 4.01
C VAL A 74 -16.80 -11.47 2.53
N VAL A 75 -15.87 -11.91 1.69
CA VAL A 75 -15.95 -11.80 0.23
C VAL A 75 -15.75 -13.18 -0.37
N ASP A 76 -16.60 -13.55 -1.32
CA ASP A 76 -16.40 -14.77 -2.10
C ASP A 76 -15.57 -14.41 -3.34
N PRO A 77 -14.27 -14.73 -3.35
CA PRO A 77 -13.41 -14.41 -4.50
C PRO A 77 -13.83 -15.15 -5.77
N ASN A 78 -14.45 -16.33 -5.66
CA ASN A 78 -14.93 -17.08 -6.81
C ASN A 78 -16.10 -16.37 -7.48
N ALA A 79 -17.01 -15.78 -6.71
CA ALA A 79 -18.13 -15.01 -7.25
C ALA A 79 -17.65 -13.76 -7.98
N VAL A 80 -16.67 -13.05 -7.42
CA VAL A 80 -16.06 -11.86 -8.04
C VAL A 80 -15.37 -12.25 -9.35
N PHE A 81 -14.59 -13.32 -9.32
CA PHE A 81 -13.84 -13.79 -10.49
C PHE A 81 -14.79 -14.26 -11.61
N ALA A 82 -15.82 -15.03 -11.26
CA ALA A 82 -16.83 -15.49 -12.23
C ALA A 82 -17.58 -14.32 -12.87
N ALA A 83 -17.97 -13.31 -12.10
CA ALA A 83 -18.63 -12.11 -12.61
C ALA A 83 -17.72 -11.36 -13.58
N ALA A 84 -16.44 -11.22 -13.26
CA ALA A 84 -15.47 -10.55 -14.13
C ALA A 84 -15.28 -11.31 -15.46
N LEU A 85 -15.19 -12.64 -15.41
CA LEU A 85 -15.04 -13.47 -16.62
C LEU A 85 -16.27 -13.46 -17.53
N THR A 86 -17.46 -13.30 -16.97
CA THR A 86 -18.72 -13.32 -17.73
C THR A 86 -19.26 -11.93 -18.05
N SER A 87 -18.49 -10.89 -17.78
CA SER A 87 -18.87 -9.48 -17.98
C SER A 87 -20.18 -9.10 -17.26
N GLN A 88 -20.44 -9.75 -16.13
CA GLN A 88 -21.56 -9.43 -15.24
C GLN A 88 -21.15 -8.36 -14.23
N GLU A 89 -22.14 -7.78 -13.56
CA GLU A 89 -21.88 -6.84 -12.48
C GLU A 89 -21.08 -7.53 -11.36
N ILE A 90 -19.95 -6.91 -10.97
CA ILE A 90 -19.10 -7.45 -9.92
C ILE A 90 -19.80 -7.27 -8.57
N PRO A 91 -19.90 -8.33 -7.75
CA PRO A 91 -20.45 -8.21 -6.40
C PRO A 91 -19.72 -7.15 -5.57
N PRO A 92 -20.37 -6.56 -4.57
CA PRO A 92 -19.71 -5.59 -3.70
C PRO A 92 -18.42 -6.13 -3.11
N VAL A 93 -17.36 -5.33 -3.18
CA VAL A 93 -16.05 -5.65 -2.60
C VAL A 93 -15.69 -4.60 -1.55
N PRO A 94 -14.90 -4.96 -0.52
CA PRO A 94 -14.59 -4.04 0.57
C PRO A 94 -13.68 -2.88 0.12
N TYR A 95 -12.85 -3.10 -0.88
CA TYR A 95 -11.97 -2.07 -1.46
C TYR A 95 -11.49 -2.49 -2.84
N THR A 96 -10.96 -1.51 -3.57
CA THR A 96 -10.44 -1.67 -4.92
C THR A 96 -8.96 -1.29 -4.96
N LEU A 97 -8.31 -1.49 -6.12
CA LEU A 97 -6.93 -1.00 -6.32
C LEU A 97 -6.86 0.53 -6.20
N SER A 98 -7.90 1.24 -6.62
CA SER A 98 -7.98 2.70 -6.47
C SER A 98 -8.00 3.10 -5.00
N ASP A 99 -8.68 2.35 -4.14
CA ASP A 99 -8.69 2.60 -2.70
C ASP A 99 -7.31 2.38 -2.10
N LEU A 100 -6.61 1.32 -2.51
CA LEU A 100 -5.24 1.04 -2.05
C LEU A 100 -4.25 2.11 -2.54
N ALA A 101 -4.41 2.59 -3.77
CA ALA A 101 -3.61 3.68 -4.30
C ALA A 101 -3.86 4.98 -3.52
N GLN A 102 -5.12 5.27 -3.17
CA GLN A 102 -5.46 6.43 -2.37
C GLN A 102 -4.85 6.34 -0.97
N ASP A 103 -4.83 5.16 -0.36
CA ASP A 103 -4.15 4.95 0.92
C ASP A 103 -2.67 5.31 0.84
N ALA A 104 -2.01 4.93 -0.24
CA ALA A 104 -0.61 5.26 -0.47
C ALA A 104 -0.39 6.78 -0.59
N VAL A 105 -1.28 7.48 -1.31
CA VAL A 105 -1.26 8.94 -1.42
C VAL A 105 -1.43 9.57 -0.04
N GLU A 106 -2.37 9.09 0.75
CA GLU A 106 -2.63 9.64 2.08
C GLU A 106 -1.45 9.37 3.04
N LEU A 107 -0.75 8.25 2.89
CA LEU A 107 0.47 8.01 3.65
C LEU A 107 1.56 9.03 3.28
N LEU A 108 1.74 9.32 1.99
CA LEU A 108 2.69 10.34 1.54
C LEU A 108 2.30 11.72 2.07
N ASN A 109 0.99 12.05 2.08
CA ASN A 109 0.49 13.30 2.65
C ASN A 109 0.77 13.38 4.15
N HIS A 110 0.57 12.29 4.89
CA HIS A 110 0.88 12.21 6.31
C HIS A 110 2.36 12.50 6.58
N LEU A 111 3.24 12.04 5.69
CA LEU A 111 4.68 12.26 5.80
C LEU A 111 5.14 13.63 5.25
N GLY A 112 4.22 14.42 4.71
CA GLY A 112 4.53 15.73 4.16
C GLY A 112 5.29 15.69 2.83
N LEU A 113 5.16 14.61 2.08
CA LEU A 113 5.87 14.40 0.82
C LEU A 113 4.98 14.73 -0.37
N GLU A 114 5.41 15.69 -1.19
CA GLU A 114 4.67 16.09 -2.40
C GLU A 114 4.96 15.17 -3.59
N THR A 115 6.15 14.56 -3.61
CA THR A 115 6.59 13.67 -4.70
C THR A 115 7.30 12.46 -4.13
N ALA A 116 7.21 11.35 -4.85
CA ALA A 116 7.94 10.13 -4.51
C ALA A 116 8.10 9.26 -5.75
N HIS A 117 9.23 8.55 -5.82
CA HIS A 117 9.33 7.40 -6.70
C HIS A 117 8.50 6.26 -6.11
N VAL A 118 7.97 5.40 -6.96
CA VAL A 118 7.12 4.29 -6.53
C VAL A 118 7.64 2.99 -7.14
N LEU A 119 7.83 1.99 -6.30
CA LEU A 119 8.24 0.65 -6.71
C LEU A 119 7.23 -0.34 -6.11
N GLY A 120 6.61 -1.14 -6.95
CA GLY A 120 5.63 -2.12 -6.52
C GLY A 120 5.99 -3.53 -6.97
N ALA A 121 5.70 -4.52 -6.12
CA ALA A 121 5.87 -5.93 -6.40
C ALA A 121 4.50 -6.60 -6.55
N SER A 122 4.28 -7.37 -7.64
CA SER A 122 3.04 -8.10 -7.90
C SER A 122 1.82 -7.14 -7.88
N MET A 123 0.81 -7.38 -7.04
CA MET A 123 -0.31 -6.45 -6.88
C MET A 123 0.15 -5.03 -6.53
N GLY A 124 1.26 -4.89 -5.78
CA GLY A 124 1.87 -3.59 -5.49
C GLY A 124 2.27 -2.83 -6.76
N GLY A 125 2.69 -3.53 -7.80
CA GLY A 125 2.96 -2.94 -9.11
C GLY A 125 1.68 -2.42 -9.78
N MET A 126 0.57 -3.12 -9.62
CA MET A 126 -0.75 -2.67 -10.10
C MET A 126 -1.21 -1.42 -9.35
N ILE A 127 -1.00 -1.38 -8.03
CA ILE A 127 -1.29 -0.21 -7.20
C ILE A 127 -0.44 0.98 -7.66
N ALA A 128 0.85 0.76 -7.91
CA ALA A 128 1.76 1.79 -8.38
C ALA A 128 1.29 2.40 -9.70
N GLN A 129 0.85 1.57 -10.65
CA GLN A 129 0.30 2.05 -11.93
C GLN A 129 -1.01 2.81 -11.76
N THR A 130 -1.83 2.43 -10.81
CA THR A 130 -3.09 3.11 -10.51
C THR A 130 -2.84 4.48 -9.87
N LEU A 131 -1.74 4.61 -9.14
CA LEU A 131 -1.39 5.80 -8.37
C LEU A 131 -0.87 6.94 -9.26
N VAL A 132 -0.17 6.64 -10.35
CA VAL A 132 0.43 7.66 -11.24
C VAL A 132 -0.55 8.27 -12.23
#